data_25d71fb53b0cf4692b9e2253b9904e28
#
_entry.id   25d71fb53b0cf4692b9e2253b9904e28
#
_cell.length_a   1.000
_cell.length_b   1.000
_cell.length_c   1.000
_cell.angle_alpha   90.00
_cell.angle_beta   90.00
_cell.angle_gamma   90.00
#
_symmetry.space_group_name_H-M   'P 1'
#
loop_
_entity.id
_entity.type
_entity.pdbx_description
1 polymer ?
#
loop_
_entity_poly.entity_id
_entity_poly.type
_entity_poly.pdbx_seq_one_letter_code
_entity_poly.pdbx_strand_id
1 'polypeptide(L)'
;MNVQHALYLDPYLPSSPLRLHQGIDFMKKLIVLLIVIAVTIYAGSPYYSAYQLKKAYDAKDGATISAAIDYEQVRPSIQNQLTEQFAVTMTKYPLVAELGGEPLKEAANSFIMQAVAGAITPQNIEKVINTQGQANTATKELAAAWAIASNQVDLKNLIQNLIIHRGDVNAVVKNQMQQIMEKQADELEKQAVQGTDSDKPKLSYCGINCFTISGQVKGYPLTIEMQREGLINWKIVDIILPQ
;
A
#
# COMPACT_ATOMS: atom_id res chain seq x y z
N MET A 1 53.89 -55.96 -73.66
CA MET A 1 53.97 -54.54 -73.24
C MET A 1 52.95 -54.31 -72.19
N ASN A 2 53.42 -54.28 -70.93
CA ASN A 2 52.59 -54.07 -69.76
C ASN A 2 52.87 -52.65 -69.22
N VAL A 3 51.86 -51.81 -69.19
CA VAL A 3 51.95 -50.50 -68.58
C VAL A 3 51.09 -50.58 -67.33
N GLN A 4 51.72 -50.61 -66.11
CA GLN A 4 51.10 -50.50 -64.86
C GLN A 4 50.90 -49.01 -64.54
N HIS A 5 49.66 -48.60 -64.43
CA HIS A 5 49.29 -47.30 -63.86
C HIS A 5 49.25 -47.42 -62.34
N ALA A 6 50.21 -46.81 -61.66
CA ALA A 6 50.21 -46.62 -60.21
C ALA A 6 49.24 -45.49 -59.88
N LEU A 7 48.18 -45.83 -59.12
CA LEU A 7 47.27 -44.85 -58.46
C LEU A 7 47.98 -44.24 -57.26
N TYR A 8 48.29 -42.94 -57.33
CA TYR A 8 48.79 -42.13 -56.25
C TYR A 8 47.60 -41.72 -55.42
N LEU A 9 47.46 -42.28 -54.19
CA LEU A 9 46.50 -41.84 -53.17
C LEU A 9 47.09 -40.65 -52.45
N ASP A 10 46.45 -39.50 -52.59
CA ASP A 10 46.79 -38.27 -51.96
C ASP A 10 46.27 -38.32 -50.44
N PRO A 11 47.15 -38.22 -49.42
CA PRO A 11 46.77 -38.33 -48.02
C PRO A 11 46.50 -36.95 -47.35
N TYR A 12 46.04 -35.95 -48.09
CA TYR A 12 45.69 -34.67 -47.50
C TYR A 12 44.18 -34.50 -47.40
N LEU A 13 43.56 -35.12 -46.37
CA LEU A 13 42.27 -34.67 -45.84
C LEU A 13 42.53 -33.55 -44.84
N PRO A 14 42.07 -32.31 -45.06
CA PRO A 14 42.17 -31.28 -44.05
C PRO A 14 41.20 -31.60 -42.94
N SER A 15 41.71 -32.00 -41.76
CA SER A 15 40.97 -32.05 -40.51
C SER A 15 40.58 -30.63 -40.12
N SER A 16 39.35 -30.26 -40.41
CA SER A 16 38.77 -28.96 -39.99
C SER A 16 38.43 -28.99 -38.48
N PRO A 17 39.16 -28.28 -37.60
CA PRO A 17 38.88 -28.20 -36.18
C PRO A 17 37.85 -27.10 -35.81
N LEU A 18 36.84 -26.87 -36.68
CA LEU A 18 36.01 -25.64 -36.63
C LEU A 18 34.63 -25.78 -36.01
N ARG A 19 34.26 -26.92 -35.38
CA ARG A 19 32.89 -27.05 -34.82
C ARG A 19 32.74 -26.90 -33.30
N LEU A 20 33.82 -26.95 -32.53
CA LEU A 20 33.72 -26.87 -31.07
C LEU A 20 33.57 -25.41 -30.53
N HIS A 21 34.13 -24.42 -31.20
CA HIS A 21 34.10 -23.03 -30.76
C HIS A 21 32.72 -22.36 -30.92
N GLN A 22 31.95 -22.71 -31.95
CA GLN A 22 30.62 -22.15 -32.20
C GLN A 22 29.60 -22.54 -31.15
N GLY A 23 29.69 -23.73 -30.51
CA GLY A 23 28.80 -24.18 -29.47
C GLY A 23 28.96 -23.40 -28.14
N ILE A 24 30.22 -23.08 -27.80
CA ILE A 24 30.55 -22.35 -26.56
C ILE A 24 30.06 -20.88 -26.61
N ASP A 25 30.22 -20.24 -27.77
CA ASP A 25 29.77 -18.86 -27.96
C ASP A 25 28.23 -18.74 -28.00
N PHE A 26 27.55 -19.74 -28.54
CA PHE A 26 26.10 -19.82 -28.51
C PHE A 26 25.58 -20.01 -27.10
N MET A 27 26.16 -20.90 -26.28
CA MET A 27 25.79 -21.11 -24.89
C MET A 27 25.99 -19.84 -24.04
N LYS A 28 27.13 -19.14 -24.23
CA LYS A 28 27.38 -17.84 -23.52
C LYS A 28 26.33 -16.81 -23.88
N LYS A 29 25.95 -16.64 -25.13
CA LYS A 29 24.90 -15.71 -25.57
C LYS A 29 23.54 -16.09 -25.00
N LEU A 30 23.21 -17.37 -24.94
CA LEU A 30 21.97 -17.86 -24.36
C LEU A 30 21.91 -17.60 -22.85
N ILE A 31 22.99 -17.82 -22.11
CA ILE A 31 23.08 -17.51 -20.68
C ILE A 31 22.90 -16.00 -20.44
N VAL A 32 23.58 -15.15 -21.21
CA VAL A 32 23.44 -13.70 -21.12
C VAL A 32 21.99 -13.28 -21.40
N LEU A 33 21.36 -13.85 -22.42
CA LEU A 33 19.93 -13.58 -22.72
C LEU A 33 19.02 -13.96 -21.56
N LEU A 34 19.22 -15.14 -20.96
CA LEU A 34 18.44 -15.57 -19.81
C LEU A 34 18.60 -14.64 -18.58
N ILE A 35 19.85 -14.18 -18.34
CA ILE A 35 20.11 -13.20 -17.26
C ILE A 35 19.38 -11.89 -17.54
N VAL A 36 19.44 -11.36 -18.76
CA VAL A 36 18.73 -10.13 -19.13
C VAL A 36 17.23 -10.28 -18.94
N ILE A 37 16.64 -11.40 -19.37
CA ILE A 37 15.20 -11.69 -19.16
C ILE A 37 14.89 -11.75 -17.65
N ALA A 38 15.68 -12.45 -16.86
CA ALA A 38 15.48 -12.56 -15.42
C ALA A 38 15.54 -11.19 -14.73
N VAL A 39 16.53 -10.36 -15.07
CA VAL A 39 16.66 -8.98 -14.54
C VAL A 39 15.46 -8.12 -14.97
N THR A 40 15.00 -8.24 -16.20
CA THR A 40 13.85 -7.48 -16.70
C THR A 40 12.56 -7.87 -15.96
N ILE A 41 12.33 -9.16 -15.75
CA ILE A 41 11.19 -9.64 -14.97
C ILE A 41 11.29 -9.17 -13.51
N TYR A 42 12.47 -9.27 -12.91
CA TYR A 42 12.71 -8.84 -11.53
C TYR A 42 12.45 -7.33 -11.37
N ALA A 43 13.01 -6.50 -12.25
CA ALA A 43 12.83 -5.05 -12.22
C ALA A 43 11.42 -4.60 -12.66
N GLY A 44 10.75 -5.35 -13.53
CA GLY A 44 9.39 -5.04 -13.99
C GLY A 44 8.28 -5.49 -13.03
N SER A 45 8.59 -6.40 -12.09
CA SER A 45 7.59 -7.05 -11.24
C SER A 45 6.72 -6.09 -10.40
N PRO A 46 7.23 -4.98 -9.80
CA PRO A 46 6.37 -4.09 -9.02
C PRO A 46 5.36 -3.31 -9.88
N TYR A 47 5.75 -2.95 -11.11
CA TYR A 47 4.82 -2.30 -12.05
C TYR A 47 3.71 -3.26 -12.45
N TYR A 48 4.03 -4.54 -12.66
CA TYR A 48 3.04 -5.55 -12.92
C TYR A 48 2.09 -5.74 -11.72
N SER A 49 2.61 -5.77 -10.48
CA SER A 49 1.79 -5.87 -9.27
C SER A 49 0.88 -4.65 -9.10
N ALA A 50 1.39 -3.44 -9.32
CA ALA A 50 0.59 -2.22 -9.29
C ALA A 50 -0.54 -2.25 -10.36
N TYR A 51 -0.23 -2.74 -11.56
CA TYR A 51 -1.24 -2.93 -12.61
C TYR A 51 -2.32 -3.95 -12.22
N GLN A 52 -1.94 -5.07 -11.60
CA GLN A 52 -2.88 -6.08 -11.12
C GLN A 52 -3.78 -5.53 -10.00
N LEU A 53 -3.23 -4.75 -9.06
CA LEU A 53 -4.02 -4.07 -8.04
C LEU A 53 -5.03 -3.10 -8.65
N LYS A 54 -4.61 -2.29 -9.63
CA LYS A 54 -5.52 -1.41 -10.35
C LYS A 54 -6.62 -2.20 -11.06
N LYS A 55 -6.28 -3.26 -11.78
CA LYS A 55 -7.25 -4.12 -12.46
C LYS A 55 -8.23 -4.75 -11.48
N ALA A 56 -7.76 -5.23 -10.32
CA ALA A 56 -8.59 -5.79 -9.27
C ALA A 56 -9.56 -4.74 -8.70
N TYR A 57 -9.07 -3.51 -8.48
CA TYR A 57 -9.91 -2.39 -8.04
C TYR A 57 -11.01 -2.05 -9.06
N ASP A 58 -10.65 -1.91 -10.33
CA ASP A 58 -11.59 -1.62 -11.42
C ASP A 58 -12.64 -2.75 -11.58
N ALA A 59 -12.23 -4.00 -11.34
CA ALA A 59 -13.10 -5.18 -11.37
C ALA A 59 -13.90 -5.41 -10.08
N LYS A 60 -13.71 -4.58 -9.04
CA LYS A 60 -14.28 -4.78 -7.69
C LYS A 60 -13.89 -6.11 -7.06
N ASP A 61 -12.69 -6.60 -7.36
CA ASP A 61 -12.15 -7.83 -6.80
C ASP A 61 -11.46 -7.54 -5.46
N GLY A 62 -12.27 -7.44 -4.41
CA GLY A 62 -11.79 -7.18 -3.05
C GLY A 62 -10.90 -8.28 -2.50
N ALA A 63 -11.12 -9.54 -2.92
CA ALA A 63 -10.31 -10.66 -2.47
C ALA A 63 -8.86 -10.55 -2.95
N THR A 64 -8.64 -10.22 -4.22
CA THR A 64 -7.29 -10.01 -4.78
C THR A 64 -6.58 -8.84 -4.09
N ILE A 65 -7.27 -7.73 -3.83
CA ILE A 65 -6.67 -6.58 -3.12
C ILE A 65 -6.36 -6.95 -1.67
N SER A 66 -7.31 -7.57 -0.97
CA SER A 66 -7.14 -8.02 0.41
C SER A 66 -5.95 -8.97 0.56
N ALA A 67 -5.80 -9.92 -0.38
CA ALA A 67 -4.67 -10.85 -0.39
C ALA A 67 -3.31 -10.19 -0.63
N ALA A 68 -3.28 -9.00 -1.23
CA ALA A 68 -2.06 -8.23 -1.46
C ALA A 68 -1.61 -7.40 -0.26
N ILE A 69 -2.40 -7.33 0.82
CA ILE A 69 -2.09 -6.54 2.02
C ILE A 69 -1.40 -7.41 3.07
N ASP A 70 -0.31 -6.90 3.63
CA ASP A 70 0.31 -7.43 4.84
C ASP A 70 -0.33 -6.74 6.07
N TYR A 71 -1.34 -7.38 6.64
CA TYR A 71 -2.09 -6.84 7.77
C TYR A 71 -1.26 -6.72 9.05
N GLU A 72 -0.20 -7.51 9.19
CA GLU A 72 0.68 -7.46 10.35
C GLU A 72 1.56 -6.22 10.34
N GLN A 73 1.88 -5.69 9.17
CA GLN A 73 2.64 -4.46 9.01
C GLN A 73 1.74 -3.22 8.87
N VAL A 74 0.69 -3.29 8.05
CA VAL A 74 -0.18 -2.14 7.75
C VAL A 74 -0.93 -1.65 9.00
N ARG A 75 -1.47 -2.54 9.84
CA ARG A 75 -2.21 -2.12 11.04
C ARG A 75 -1.35 -1.32 12.02
N PRO A 76 -0.20 -1.82 12.48
CA PRO A 76 0.66 -1.04 13.37
C PRO A 76 1.13 0.27 12.75
N SER A 77 1.43 0.29 11.45
CA SER A 77 1.85 1.51 10.77
C SER A 77 0.76 2.58 10.84
N ILE A 78 -0.48 2.27 10.45
CA ILE A 78 -1.60 3.21 10.50
C ILE A 78 -1.89 3.63 11.96
N GLN A 79 -1.84 2.72 12.92
CA GLN A 79 -2.00 3.05 14.35
C GLN A 79 -0.97 4.05 14.81
N ASN A 80 0.30 3.83 14.49
CA ASN A 80 1.39 4.71 14.86
C ASN A 80 1.24 6.10 14.22
N GLN A 81 0.94 6.15 12.91
CA GLN A 81 0.72 7.41 12.21
C GLN A 81 -0.41 8.23 12.86
N LEU A 82 -1.56 7.61 13.15
CA LEU A 82 -2.69 8.30 13.77
C LEU A 82 -2.39 8.73 15.21
N THR A 83 -1.72 7.90 16.00
CA THR A 83 -1.33 8.22 17.38
C THR A 83 -0.34 9.38 17.43
N GLU A 84 0.67 9.35 16.54
CA GLU A 84 1.67 10.42 16.44
C GLU A 84 1.02 11.74 15.98
N GLN A 85 0.17 11.69 14.97
CA GLN A 85 -0.55 12.86 14.48
C GLN A 85 -1.50 13.43 15.55
N PHE A 86 -2.17 12.57 16.33
CA PHE A 86 -2.98 13.00 17.48
C PHE A 86 -2.11 13.68 18.54
N ALA A 87 -0.95 13.12 18.88
CA ALA A 87 -0.02 13.73 19.84
C ALA A 87 0.44 15.12 19.38
N VAL A 88 0.79 15.28 18.09
CA VAL A 88 1.12 16.59 17.49
C VAL A 88 -0.07 17.55 17.56
N THR A 89 -1.27 17.07 17.29
CA THR A 89 -2.49 17.88 17.40
C THR A 89 -2.73 18.36 18.83
N MET A 90 -2.53 17.51 19.82
CA MET A 90 -2.67 17.88 21.23
C MET A 90 -1.70 18.99 21.66
N THR A 91 -0.51 19.08 21.08
CA THR A 91 0.45 20.18 21.38
C THR A 91 -0.07 21.55 20.96
N LYS A 92 -0.97 21.61 19.97
CA LYS A 92 -1.58 22.86 19.48
C LYS A 92 -2.68 23.38 20.43
N TYR A 93 -3.14 22.55 21.37
CA TYR A 93 -4.22 22.86 22.29
C TYR A 93 -3.83 22.59 23.76
N PRO A 94 -2.96 23.43 24.34
CA PRO A 94 -2.43 23.21 25.68
C PRO A 94 -3.52 23.11 26.76
N LEU A 95 -4.62 23.87 26.63
CA LEU A 95 -5.76 23.78 27.55
C LEU A 95 -6.46 22.41 27.50
N VAL A 96 -6.55 21.78 26.31
CA VAL A 96 -7.11 20.43 26.18
C VAL A 96 -6.19 19.42 26.83
N ALA A 97 -4.88 19.58 26.64
CA ALA A 97 -3.88 18.72 27.25
C ALA A 97 -3.86 18.85 28.77
N GLU A 98 -4.06 20.06 29.29
CA GLU A 98 -4.12 20.33 30.74
C GLU A 98 -5.41 19.84 31.40
N LEU A 99 -6.58 20.07 30.78
CA LEU A 99 -7.87 19.66 31.31
C LEU A 99 -8.20 18.18 31.06
N GLY A 100 -7.83 17.63 29.91
CA GLY A 100 -8.08 16.24 29.54
C GLY A 100 -6.97 15.28 29.97
N GLY A 101 -5.73 15.77 30.01
CA GLY A 101 -4.55 15.05 30.45
C GLY A 101 -4.36 13.65 29.84
N GLU A 102 -3.78 12.78 30.63
CA GLU A 102 -3.52 11.38 30.26
C GLU A 102 -4.81 10.59 29.95
N PRO A 103 -5.94 10.74 30.70
CA PRO A 103 -7.17 10.01 30.38
C PRO A 103 -7.71 10.28 28.96
N LEU A 104 -7.58 11.51 28.45
CA LEU A 104 -8.00 11.84 27.07
C LEU A 104 -7.10 11.18 26.03
N LYS A 105 -5.80 11.17 26.28
CA LYS A 105 -4.84 10.49 25.39
C LYS A 105 -5.07 8.99 25.36
N GLU A 106 -5.28 8.36 26.51
CA GLU A 106 -5.58 6.93 26.61
C GLU A 106 -6.87 6.57 25.88
N ALA A 107 -7.94 7.37 26.08
CA ALA A 107 -9.21 7.16 25.41
C ALA A 107 -9.08 7.31 23.89
N ALA A 108 -8.37 8.33 23.39
CA ALA A 108 -8.14 8.54 21.98
C ALA A 108 -7.28 7.42 21.35
N ASN A 109 -6.20 7.04 22.01
CA ASN A 109 -5.34 5.95 21.56
C ASN A 109 -6.08 4.61 21.54
N SER A 110 -6.87 4.31 22.58
CA SER A 110 -7.71 3.11 22.61
C SER A 110 -8.72 3.09 21.47
N PHE A 111 -9.34 4.24 21.17
CA PHE A 111 -10.25 4.36 20.05
C PHE A 111 -9.53 4.17 18.70
N ILE A 112 -8.39 4.84 18.49
CA ILE A 112 -7.58 4.69 17.27
C ILE A 112 -7.22 3.21 17.06
N MET A 113 -6.75 2.53 18.10
CA MET A 113 -6.40 1.10 18.01
C MET A 113 -7.60 0.24 17.63
N GLN A 114 -8.75 0.46 18.24
CA GLN A 114 -9.98 -0.28 17.95
C GLN A 114 -10.50 -0.01 16.53
N ALA A 115 -10.52 1.25 16.11
CA ALA A 115 -10.95 1.67 14.78
C ALA A 115 -10.08 1.06 13.68
N VAL A 116 -8.75 1.08 13.85
CA VAL A 116 -7.81 0.47 12.90
C VAL A 116 -7.96 -1.05 12.89
N ALA A 117 -8.00 -1.69 14.06
CA ALA A 117 -8.16 -3.14 14.18
C ALA A 117 -9.48 -3.63 13.55
N GLY A 118 -10.56 -2.86 13.70
CA GLY A 118 -11.86 -3.15 13.10
C GLY A 118 -11.90 -2.90 11.60
N ALA A 119 -11.34 -1.81 11.12
CA ALA A 119 -11.42 -1.39 9.72
C ALA A 119 -10.42 -2.15 8.81
N ILE A 120 -9.19 -2.35 9.28
CA ILE A 120 -8.11 -2.98 8.51
C ILE A 120 -8.14 -4.50 8.72
N THR A 121 -9.17 -5.13 8.20
CA THR A 121 -9.34 -6.60 8.18
C THR A 121 -9.60 -7.09 6.76
N PRO A 122 -9.23 -8.34 6.41
CA PRO A 122 -9.51 -8.90 5.10
C PRO A 122 -10.97 -8.71 4.70
N GLN A 123 -11.89 -9.04 5.57
CA GLN A 123 -13.33 -8.99 5.32
C GLN A 123 -13.85 -7.57 5.06
N ASN A 124 -13.34 -6.58 5.82
CA ASN A 124 -13.74 -5.18 5.61
C ASN A 124 -13.13 -4.58 4.36
N ILE A 125 -11.87 -4.88 4.06
CA ILE A 125 -11.23 -4.44 2.81
C ILE A 125 -11.97 -5.02 1.60
N GLU A 126 -12.24 -6.32 1.59
CA GLU A 126 -13.05 -6.97 0.54
C GLU A 126 -14.40 -6.28 0.38
N LYS A 127 -15.11 -6.06 1.49
CA LYS A 127 -16.42 -5.41 1.47
C LYS A 127 -16.35 -3.99 0.91
N VAL A 128 -15.38 -3.18 1.35
CA VAL A 128 -15.21 -1.80 0.88
C VAL A 128 -14.92 -1.74 -0.61
N ILE A 129 -14.04 -2.61 -1.10
CA ILE A 129 -13.70 -2.67 -2.53
C ILE A 129 -14.89 -3.15 -3.35
N ASN A 130 -15.57 -4.22 -2.92
CA ASN A 130 -16.72 -4.79 -3.63
C ASN A 130 -17.89 -3.81 -3.70
N THR A 131 -18.05 -2.93 -2.70
CA THR A 131 -19.08 -1.89 -2.63
C THR A 131 -18.63 -0.53 -3.14
N GLN A 132 -17.44 -0.43 -3.75
CA GLN A 132 -16.86 0.84 -4.25
C GLN A 132 -16.76 1.94 -3.19
N GLY A 133 -16.39 1.57 -1.97
CA GLY A 133 -16.15 2.52 -0.90
C GLY A 133 -17.41 2.98 -0.17
N GLN A 134 -18.52 2.22 -0.26
CA GLN A 134 -19.65 2.47 0.63
C GLN A 134 -19.21 2.31 2.08
N ALA A 135 -19.44 3.34 2.86
CA ALA A 135 -19.02 3.38 4.25
C ALA A 135 -19.82 2.39 5.09
N ASN A 136 -19.14 1.44 5.70
CA ASN A 136 -19.69 0.61 6.78
C ASN A 136 -19.27 1.19 8.16
N THR A 137 -19.75 0.61 9.24
CA THR A 137 -19.41 1.08 10.59
C THR A 137 -17.91 1.16 10.84
N ALA A 138 -17.16 0.12 10.45
CA ALA A 138 -15.71 0.09 10.66
C ALA A 138 -14.95 1.16 9.86
N THR A 139 -15.35 1.44 8.61
CA THR A 139 -14.76 2.53 7.81
C THR A 139 -15.13 3.91 8.36
N LYS A 140 -16.33 4.06 8.93
CA LYS A 140 -16.73 5.30 9.60
C LYS A 140 -15.91 5.54 10.88
N GLU A 141 -15.66 4.50 11.67
CA GLU A 141 -14.81 4.56 12.85
C GLU A 141 -13.36 4.93 12.50
N LEU A 142 -12.80 4.35 11.44
CA LEU A 142 -11.47 4.72 10.96
C LEU A 142 -11.41 6.17 10.46
N ALA A 143 -12.43 6.63 9.73
CA ALA A 143 -12.53 8.01 9.29
C ALA A 143 -12.65 8.98 10.50
N ALA A 144 -13.38 8.60 11.54
CA ALA A 144 -13.46 9.37 12.77
C ALA A 144 -12.11 9.40 13.51
N ALA A 145 -11.40 8.29 13.58
CA ALA A 145 -10.07 8.23 14.18
C ALA A 145 -9.08 9.16 13.44
N TRP A 146 -9.12 9.16 12.12
CA TRP A 146 -8.32 10.07 11.30
C TRP A 146 -8.73 11.55 11.51
N ALA A 147 -10.01 11.86 11.55
CA ALA A 147 -10.50 13.23 11.79
C ALA A 147 -10.06 13.78 13.15
N ILE A 148 -10.04 12.92 14.19
CA ILE A 148 -9.53 13.27 15.52
C ILE A 148 -8.02 13.53 15.46
N ALA A 149 -7.28 12.62 14.84
CA ALA A 149 -5.83 12.73 14.74
C ALA A 149 -5.42 13.96 13.94
N SER A 150 -6.08 14.26 12.81
CA SER A 150 -5.75 15.34 11.87
C SER A 150 -6.31 16.72 12.23
N ASN A 151 -6.83 16.89 13.45
CA ASN A 151 -7.40 18.16 13.91
C ASN A 151 -8.60 18.66 13.08
N GLN A 152 -9.35 17.77 12.47
CA GLN A 152 -10.57 18.11 11.74
C GLN A 152 -11.80 18.19 12.68
N VAL A 153 -11.60 17.91 13.96
CA VAL A 153 -12.61 17.99 15.02
C VAL A 153 -12.48 19.32 15.73
N ASP A 154 -13.63 19.94 16.03
CA ASP A 154 -13.67 21.14 16.86
C ASP A 154 -13.36 20.79 18.33
N LEU A 155 -12.07 20.82 18.68
CA LEU A 155 -11.57 20.53 20.02
C LEU A 155 -12.11 21.53 21.08
N LYS A 156 -12.58 22.73 20.68
CA LYS A 156 -13.23 23.66 21.57
C LYS A 156 -14.57 23.10 22.07
N ASN A 157 -15.34 22.51 21.19
CA ASN A 157 -16.60 21.82 21.56
C ASN A 157 -16.32 20.59 22.44
N LEU A 158 -15.21 19.89 22.21
CA LEU A 158 -14.79 18.76 23.05
C LEU A 158 -14.55 19.22 24.50
N ILE A 159 -13.86 20.36 24.70
CA ILE A 159 -13.61 20.93 26.05
C ILE A 159 -14.94 21.33 26.73
N GLN A 160 -15.81 22.02 25.99
CA GLN A 160 -17.11 22.42 26.56
C GLN A 160 -17.91 21.20 26.99
N ASN A 161 -17.91 20.14 26.21
CA ASN A 161 -18.60 18.89 26.58
C ASN A 161 -17.94 18.17 27.77
N LEU A 162 -16.60 18.20 27.87
CA LEU A 162 -15.89 17.70 29.06
C LEU A 162 -16.28 18.42 30.33
N ILE A 163 -16.42 19.74 30.28
CA ILE A 163 -16.87 20.55 31.41
C ILE A 163 -18.33 20.24 31.77
N ILE A 164 -19.22 20.15 30.78
CA ILE A 164 -20.65 19.83 30.97
C ILE A 164 -20.83 18.44 31.58
N HIS A 165 -20.05 17.45 31.12
CA HIS A 165 -20.13 16.08 31.63
C HIS A 165 -19.20 15.80 32.83
N ARG A 166 -18.77 16.85 33.54
CA ARG A 166 -17.96 16.78 34.76
C ARG A 166 -16.71 15.93 34.66
N GLY A 167 -16.08 15.95 33.48
CA GLY A 167 -14.84 15.20 33.20
C GLY A 167 -15.04 13.72 32.85
N ASP A 168 -16.27 13.28 32.59
CA ASP A 168 -16.49 11.94 32.06
C ASP A 168 -16.04 11.86 30.59
N VAL A 169 -14.76 11.56 30.42
CA VAL A 169 -14.10 11.45 29.11
C VAL A 169 -14.77 10.42 28.22
N ASN A 170 -15.20 9.28 28.78
CA ASN A 170 -15.82 8.21 28.01
C ASN A 170 -17.16 8.61 27.42
N ALA A 171 -18.01 9.30 28.20
CA ALA A 171 -19.29 9.80 27.69
C ALA A 171 -19.10 10.86 26.59
N VAL A 172 -18.15 11.77 26.79
CA VAL A 172 -17.83 12.84 25.81
C VAL A 172 -17.26 12.26 24.52
N VAL A 173 -16.28 11.39 24.61
CA VAL A 173 -15.67 10.73 23.45
C VAL A 173 -16.73 9.96 22.68
N LYS A 174 -17.58 9.18 23.34
CA LYS A 174 -18.65 8.41 22.69
C LYS A 174 -19.65 9.30 21.93
N ASN A 175 -20.10 10.40 22.56
CA ASN A 175 -21.08 11.31 21.95
C ASN A 175 -20.49 12.11 20.79
N GLN A 176 -19.28 12.62 20.95
CA GLN A 176 -18.55 13.32 19.89
C GLN A 176 -18.24 12.40 18.72
N MET A 177 -17.88 11.15 19.00
CA MET A 177 -17.59 10.13 18.02
C MET A 177 -18.78 9.87 17.09
N GLN A 178 -19.98 9.77 17.66
CA GLN A 178 -21.19 9.60 16.85
C GLN A 178 -21.42 10.78 15.92
N GLN A 179 -21.27 12.03 16.43
CA GLN A 179 -21.41 13.23 15.59
C GLN A 179 -20.35 13.31 14.48
N ILE A 180 -19.12 12.93 14.77
CA ILE A 180 -18.04 12.90 13.78
C ILE A 180 -18.31 11.82 12.73
N MET A 181 -18.73 10.62 13.14
CA MET A 181 -19.07 9.54 12.23
C MET A 181 -20.21 9.92 11.27
N GLU A 182 -21.23 10.62 11.77
CA GLU A 182 -22.34 11.10 10.93
C GLU A 182 -21.86 12.16 9.93
N LYS A 183 -21.10 13.17 10.36
CA LYS A 183 -20.54 14.21 9.47
C LYS A 183 -19.59 13.64 8.43
N GLN A 184 -18.69 12.76 8.84
CA GLN A 184 -17.74 12.15 7.93
C GLN A 184 -18.42 11.21 6.93
N ALA A 185 -19.52 10.52 7.33
CA ALA A 185 -20.30 9.72 6.41
C ALA A 185 -20.94 10.57 5.30
N ASP A 186 -21.54 11.72 5.67
CA ASP A 186 -22.14 12.64 4.72
C ASP A 186 -21.11 13.28 3.78
N GLU A 187 -19.92 13.61 4.27
CA GLU A 187 -18.84 14.16 3.44
C GLU A 187 -18.25 13.10 2.50
N LEU A 188 -18.03 11.88 2.96
CA LEU A 188 -17.58 10.78 2.12
C LEU A 188 -18.58 10.45 1.01
N GLU A 189 -19.87 10.51 1.31
CA GLU A 189 -20.92 10.28 0.30
C GLU A 189 -20.97 11.40 -0.74
N LYS A 190 -20.84 12.67 -0.31
CA LYS A 190 -20.77 13.84 -1.21
C LYS A 190 -19.52 13.80 -2.09
N GLN A 191 -18.37 13.43 -1.55
CA GLN A 191 -17.11 13.32 -2.29
C GLN A 191 -17.07 12.11 -3.23
N ALA A 192 -17.79 11.02 -2.92
CA ALA A 192 -17.91 9.87 -3.82
C ALA A 192 -18.56 10.23 -5.17
N VAL A 193 -19.40 11.26 -5.19
CA VAL A 193 -20.10 11.77 -6.41
C VAL A 193 -19.22 12.73 -7.22
N GLN A 194 -18.18 13.34 -6.64
CA GLN A 194 -17.35 14.37 -7.28
C GLN A 194 -15.95 13.91 -7.68
N GLY A 195 -15.68 12.60 -7.71
CA GLY A 195 -14.36 12.06 -8.06
C GLY A 195 -13.90 12.46 -9.46
N THR A 196 -13.21 13.59 -9.57
CA THR A 196 -12.38 13.93 -10.73
C THR A 196 -11.06 13.17 -10.61
N ASP A 197 -11.00 12.09 -11.34
CA ASP A 197 -9.83 11.25 -11.55
C ASP A 197 -8.82 12.03 -12.43
N SER A 198 -8.03 12.92 -11.86
CA SER A 198 -7.20 13.82 -12.67
C SER A 198 -5.71 13.53 -12.67
N ASP A 199 -5.19 12.73 -11.77
CA ASP A 199 -3.75 12.44 -11.73
C ASP A 199 -3.44 10.95 -11.79
N LYS A 200 -2.69 10.58 -12.84
CA LYS A 200 -2.13 9.23 -12.94
C LYS A 200 -1.24 8.96 -11.72
N PRO A 201 -1.38 7.83 -11.05
CA PRO A 201 -0.54 7.51 -9.91
C PRO A 201 0.94 7.51 -10.30
N LYS A 202 1.76 8.13 -9.47
CA LYS A 202 3.22 8.12 -9.61
C LYS A 202 3.75 6.84 -9.02
N LEU A 203 4.49 6.09 -9.83
CA LEU A 203 5.09 4.81 -9.48
C LEU A 203 6.61 5.01 -9.35
N SER A 204 7.20 4.65 -8.22
CA SER A 204 8.65 4.80 -8.00
C SER A 204 9.22 3.73 -7.07
N TYR A 205 10.50 3.42 -7.30
CA TYR A 205 11.25 2.61 -6.34
C TYR A 205 11.69 3.46 -5.15
N CYS A 206 11.54 2.95 -3.94
CA CYS A 206 12.12 3.46 -2.70
C CYS A 206 13.34 2.64 -2.26
N GLY A 207 13.59 1.51 -2.92
CA GLY A 207 14.72 0.61 -2.72
C GLY A 207 14.63 -0.61 -3.60
N ILE A 208 15.55 -1.56 -3.48
CA ILE A 208 15.54 -2.80 -4.29
C ILE A 208 14.28 -3.64 -4.04
N ASN A 209 13.83 -3.67 -2.78
CA ASN A 209 12.66 -4.44 -2.35
C ASN A 209 11.51 -3.53 -1.90
N CYS A 210 11.57 -2.24 -2.22
CA CYS A 210 10.59 -1.24 -1.83
C CYS A 210 10.10 -0.50 -3.09
N PHE A 211 8.77 -0.31 -3.19
CA PHE A 211 8.11 0.36 -4.29
C PHE A 211 6.92 1.17 -3.79
N THR A 212 6.76 2.39 -4.24
CA THR A 212 5.70 3.29 -3.82
C THR A 212 4.75 3.62 -4.97
N ILE A 213 3.48 3.68 -4.63
CA ILE A 213 2.39 4.16 -5.48
C ILE A 213 1.83 5.41 -4.80
N SER A 214 2.09 6.58 -5.36
CA SER A 214 1.58 7.84 -4.84
C SER A 214 0.54 8.44 -5.77
N GLY A 215 -0.56 8.91 -5.21
CA GLY A 215 -1.66 9.50 -5.97
C GLY A 215 -2.58 10.29 -5.07
N GLN A 216 -3.74 10.67 -5.62
CA GLN A 216 -4.81 11.30 -4.86
C GLN A 216 -6.04 10.41 -4.88
N VAL A 217 -6.63 10.21 -3.71
CA VAL A 217 -7.93 9.54 -3.57
C VAL A 217 -8.92 10.55 -3.03
N LYS A 218 -9.90 10.93 -3.86
CA LYS A 218 -10.90 11.95 -3.49
C LYS A 218 -10.26 13.28 -3.03
N GLY A 219 -9.17 13.70 -3.69
CA GLY A 219 -8.45 14.94 -3.38
C GLY A 219 -7.43 14.83 -2.22
N TYR A 220 -7.38 13.73 -1.51
CA TYR A 220 -6.39 13.52 -0.46
C TYR A 220 -5.16 12.79 -1.03
N PRO A 221 -3.93 13.28 -0.76
CA PRO A 221 -2.73 12.59 -1.16
C PRO A 221 -2.61 11.28 -0.39
N LEU A 222 -2.38 10.20 -1.12
CA LEU A 222 -2.19 8.87 -0.56
C LEU A 222 -0.94 8.25 -1.15
N THR A 223 -0.12 7.65 -0.30
CA THR A 223 1.02 6.85 -0.75
C THR A 223 0.92 5.44 -0.18
N ILE A 224 0.97 4.46 -1.06
CA ILE A 224 0.99 3.05 -0.71
C ILE A 224 2.43 2.58 -0.88
N GLU A 225 3.00 1.99 0.17
CA GLU A 225 4.29 1.34 0.11
C GLU A 225 4.11 -0.17 -0.05
N MET A 226 4.85 -0.73 -0.98
CA MET A 226 4.89 -2.16 -1.25
C MET A 226 6.29 -2.70 -1.00
N GLN A 227 6.37 -3.86 -0.39
CA GLN A 227 7.61 -4.61 -0.24
C GLN A 227 7.56 -5.92 -1.01
N ARG A 228 8.73 -6.32 -1.48
CA ARG A 228 8.90 -7.56 -2.23
C ARG A 228 8.88 -8.76 -1.29
N GLU A 229 8.00 -9.70 -1.56
CA GLU A 229 7.94 -11.01 -0.91
C GLU A 229 8.41 -12.08 -1.89
N GLY A 230 9.61 -12.60 -1.71
CA GLY A 230 10.24 -13.53 -2.64
C GLY A 230 10.82 -12.88 -3.90
N LEU A 231 10.64 -13.47 -5.08
CA LEU A 231 11.29 -13.00 -6.32
C LEU A 231 10.47 -11.93 -7.06
N ILE A 232 9.17 -12.13 -7.20
CA ILE A 232 8.30 -11.31 -8.05
C ILE A 232 7.00 -10.85 -7.35
N ASN A 233 6.69 -11.39 -6.17
CA ASN A 233 5.50 -11.02 -5.43
C ASN A 233 5.73 -9.74 -4.62
N TRP A 234 4.69 -8.93 -4.49
CA TRP A 234 4.72 -7.67 -3.76
C TRP A 234 3.52 -7.59 -2.83
N LYS A 235 3.76 -7.14 -1.60
CA LYS A 235 2.73 -6.90 -0.58
C LYS A 235 2.66 -5.43 -0.23
N ILE A 236 1.47 -4.93 0.01
CA ILE A 236 1.25 -3.63 0.62
C ILE A 236 1.61 -3.74 2.09
N VAL A 237 2.61 -2.99 2.53
CA VAL A 237 3.13 -3.02 3.91
C VAL A 237 2.84 -1.73 4.66
N ASP A 238 2.58 -0.64 3.94
CA ASP A 238 2.22 0.64 4.53
C ASP A 238 1.27 1.44 3.65
N ILE A 239 0.44 2.24 4.31
CA ILE A 239 -0.42 3.25 3.69
C ILE A 239 -0.14 4.55 4.43
N ILE A 240 0.60 5.45 3.78
CA ILE A 240 1.00 6.74 4.35
C ILE A 240 -0.16 7.71 4.19
N LEU A 241 -0.71 8.11 5.33
CA LEU A 241 -1.83 9.04 5.41
C LEU A 241 -1.36 10.49 5.21
N PRO A 242 -2.21 11.39 4.69
CA PRO A 242 -1.90 12.81 4.61
C PRO A 242 -1.73 13.42 6.01
N GLN A 243 -0.70 14.25 6.14
CA GLN A 243 -0.39 15.00 7.37
C GLN A 243 -1.02 16.39 7.36
#